data_dc7845f9e6f9d4af7849e5bfdfde901b
#
_entry.id   dc7845f9e6f9d4af7849e5bfdfde901b
#
_cell.length_a   1.000
_cell.length_b   1.000
_cell.length_c   1.000
_cell.angle_alpha   90.00
_cell.angle_beta   90.00
_cell.angle_gamma   90.00
#
_symmetry.space_group_name_H-M   'P 1'
#
loop_
_entity.id
_entity.type
_entity.pdbx_description
1 polymer ?
#
loop_
_entity_poly.entity_id
_entity_poly.type
_entity_poly.pdbx_seq_one_letter_code
_entity_poly.pdbx_strand_id
1 'polypeptide(L)'
;CFEPDPVLGKTLARKYASSSRVHIVQAALGDVPAKAKFNINIARPTNSLLETSDVLQPDLKKLCQLVEQVEVEVVSIDEYCRANSIGRVDVIKLDLQGYDYLALKGAEATLKNTKVVLVEVLFKEIYKGCHSFSDILNLMIGQGFTLHNLCGLHYGEADELLWADAIFLKKNHTSDWARVETDASAT
;
A
#
# COMPACT_ATOMS: atom_id res chain seq x y z
N CYS A 1 5.89 1.07 -10.21
CA CYS A 1 6.25 1.26 -8.80
C CYS A 1 6.25 2.75 -8.50
N PHE A 2 5.53 3.17 -7.48
CA PHE A 2 5.51 4.55 -6.98
C PHE A 2 6.43 4.64 -5.75
N GLU A 3 7.32 5.61 -5.74
CA GLU A 3 8.29 5.81 -4.66
C GLU A 3 8.50 7.32 -4.45
N PRO A 4 7.93 7.89 -3.39
CA PRO A 4 8.03 9.32 -3.12
C PRO A 4 9.41 9.75 -2.60
N ASP A 5 10.13 8.87 -1.87
CA ASP A 5 11.47 9.20 -1.37
C ASP A 5 12.45 9.44 -2.54
N PRO A 6 13.00 10.67 -2.70
CA PRO A 6 13.82 10.99 -3.85
C PRO A 6 15.13 10.20 -3.92
N VAL A 7 15.64 9.70 -2.80
CA VAL A 7 16.86 8.89 -2.75
C VAL A 7 16.54 7.45 -3.17
N LEU A 8 15.45 6.88 -2.64
CA LEU A 8 15.02 5.53 -3.00
C LEU A 8 14.52 5.50 -4.46
N GLY A 9 13.75 6.47 -4.90
CA GLY A 9 13.28 6.58 -6.28
C GLY A 9 14.44 6.58 -7.29
N LYS A 10 15.47 7.39 -7.05
CA LYS A 10 16.70 7.38 -7.88
C LYS A 10 17.43 6.04 -7.84
N THR A 11 17.47 5.39 -6.69
CA THR A 11 18.09 4.08 -6.53
C THR A 11 17.37 3.01 -7.32
N LEU A 12 16.03 2.98 -7.22
CA LEU A 12 15.17 2.07 -7.97
C LEU A 12 15.27 2.32 -9.48
N ALA A 13 15.23 3.58 -9.91
CA ALA A 13 15.37 3.93 -11.32
C ALA A 13 16.70 3.43 -11.91
N ARG A 14 17.81 3.56 -11.17
CA ARG A 14 19.11 3.00 -11.60
C ARG A 14 19.10 1.47 -11.65
N LYS A 15 18.54 0.82 -10.60
CA LYS A 15 18.49 -0.64 -10.47
C LYS A 15 17.74 -1.28 -11.63
N TYR A 16 16.66 -0.64 -12.08
CA TYR A 16 15.77 -1.16 -13.12
C TYR A 16 15.91 -0.48 -14.47
N ALA A 17 16.97 0.34 -14.68
CA ALA A 17 17.19 1.10 -15.90
C ALA A 17 17.21 0.25 -17.19
N SER A 18 17.64 -1.00 -17.12
CA SER A 18 17.66 -1.94 -18.26
C SER A 18 16.36 -2.72 -18.43
N SER A 19 15.40 -2.59 -17.54
CA SER A 19 14.14 -3.32 -17.59
C SER A 19 13.04 -2.53 -18.29
N SER A 20 12.56 -3.01 -19.42
CA SER A 20 11.38 -2.44 -20.09
C SER A 20 10.05 -2.77 -19.38
N ARG A 21 10.08 -3.65 -18.37
CA ARG A 21 8.89 -4.12 -17.63
C ARG A 21 8.67 -3.37 -16.31
N VAL A 22 9.64 -2.58 -15.85
CA VAL A 22 9.56 -1.88 -14.57
C VAL A 22 9.59 -0.38 -14.83
N HIS A 23 8.56 0.31 -14.36
CA HIS A 23 8.45 1.76 -14.43
C HIS A 23 8.47 2.33 -13.02
N ILE A 24 9.39 3.25 -12.76
CA ILE A 24 9.51 3.94 -11.47
C ILE A 24 8.90 5.33 -11.62
N VAL A 25 7.93 5.63 -10.77
CA VAL A 25 7.25 6.94 -10.70
C VAL A 25 7.63 7.57 -9.36
N GLN A 26 8.29 8.73 -9.42
CA GLN A 26 8.66 9.47 -8.22
C GLN A 26 7.48 10.31 -7.74
N ALA A 27 6.52 9.67 -7.11
CA ALA A 27 5.33 10.26 -6.52
C ALA A 27 4.79 9.38 -5.40
N ALA A 28 4.06 9.97 -4.47
CA ALA A 28 3.22 9.25 -3.51
C ALA A 28 1.86 8.92 -4.15
N LEU A 29 1.15 7.95 -3.56
CA LEU A 29 -0.23 7.62 -3.94
C LEU A 29 -1.20 8.23 -2.93
N GLY A 30 -2.35 8.73 -3.41
CA GLY A 30 -3.43 9.25 -2.61
C GLY A 30 -4.77 9.18 -3.34
N ASP A 31 -5.78 9.81 -2.78
CA ASP A 31 -7.14 9.85 -3.35
C ASP A 31 -7.28 10.88 -4.48
N VAL A 32 -6.59 12.01 -4.35
CA VAL A 32 -6.59 13.11 -5.33
C VAL A 32 -5.17 13.63 -5.57
N PRO A 33 -4.86 14.13 -6.78
CA PRO A 33 -3.59 14.77 -7.07
C PRO A 33 -3.37 15.99 -6.19
N ALA A 34 -2.17 16.07 -5.61
CA ALA A 34 -1.77 17.14 -4.73
C ALA A 34 -0.25 17.26 -4.62
N LYS A 35 0.22 18.30 -3.92
CA LYS A 35 1.56 18.33 -3.33
C LYS A 35 1.44 18.15 -1.84
N ALA A 36 2.30 17.33 -1.27
CA ALA A 36 2.28 17.04 0.16
C ALA A 36 3.69 17.00 0.74
N LYS A 37 3.78 17.20 2.05
CA LYS A 37 5.00 16.94 2.81
C LYS A 37 5.10 15.44 3.08
N PHE A 38 6.22 14.86 2.72
CA PHE A 38 6.57 13.47 2.97
C PHE A 38 7.63 13.39 4.06
N ASN A 39 7.33 12.65 5.11
CA ASN A 39 8.21 12.51 6.27
C ASN A 39 9.26 11.44 6.00
N ILE A 40 10.52 11.83 6.03
CA ILE A 40 11.67 10.93 5.98
C ILE A 40 12.08 10.64 7.41
N ASN A 41 11.97 9.38 7.81
CA ASN A 41 12.26 8.90 9.15
C ASN A 41 13.67 8.25 9.23
N ILE A 42 14.15 8.00 10.45
CA ILE A 42 15.43 7.29 10.67
C ILE A 42 15.41 5.95 9.94
N ALA A 43 14.35 5.16 10.11
CA ALA A 43 14.15 3.93 9.35
C ALA A 43 13.29 4.23 8.11
N ARG A 44 13.92 4.29 6.92
CA ARG A 44 13.23 4.61 5.65
C ARG A 44 11.98 3.77 5.34
N PRO A 45 11.88 2.48 5.74
CA PRO A 45 10.63 1.72 5.57
C PRO A 45 9.43 2.29 6.35
N THR A 46 9.65 3.21 7.28
CA THR A 46 8.58 3.89 8.03
C THR A 46 8.26 5.30 7.52
N ASN A 47 8.81 5.69 6.36
CA ASN A 47 8.52 6.97 5.73
C ASN A 47 7.04 7.07 5.36
N SER A 48 6.39 8.21 5.62
CA SER A 48 4.95 8.36 5.42
C SER A 48 4.56 9.79 5.05
N LEU A 49 3.39 9.94 4.41
CA LEU A 49 2.69 11.22 4.29
C LEU A 49 2.07 11.67 5.63
N LEU A 50 1.88 10.75 6.57
CA LEU A 50 1.34 11.04 7.90
C LEU A 50 2.45 11.23 8.93
N GLU A 51 2.15 12.01 9.96
CA GLU A 51 3.00 12.09 11.15
C GLU A 51 2.90 10.80 11.97
N THR A 52 3.99 10.43 12.61
CA THR A 52 4.01 9.31 13.56
C THR A 52 3.14 9.61 14.78
N SER A 53 2.41 8.62 15.26
CA SER A 53 1.60 8.73 16.47
C SER A 53 2.46 8.95 17.72
N ASP A 54 1.93 9.73 18.68
CA ASP A 54 2.62 10.03 19.94
C ASP A 54 2.61 8.86 20.93
N VAL A 55 1.69 7.90 20.73
CA VAL A 55 1.44 6.78 21.65
C VAL A 55 2.20 5.49 21.31
N LEU A 56 3.16 5.57 20.39
CA LEU A 56 3.95 4.39 19.99
C LEU A 56 4.88 3.90 21.11
N GLN A 57 5.11 2.59 21.11
CA GLN A 57 6.16 1.96 21.91
C GLN A 57 7.54 2.56 21.60
N PRO A 58 8.45 2.65 22.59
CA PRO A 58 9.72 3.39 22.47
C PRO A 58 10.58 2.97 21.27
N ASP A 59 10.68 1.66 20.99
CA ASP A 59 11.51 1.17 19.89
C ASP A 59 10.93 1.55 18.52
N LEU A 60 9.63 1.39 18.32
CA LEU A 60 8.96 1.79 17.09
C LEU A 60 9.00 3.31 16.92
N LYS A 61 8.80 4.06 18.00
CA LYS A 61 8.91 5.52 17.99
C LYS A 61 10.29 6.00 17.56
N LYS A 62 11.36 5.31 17.97
CA LYS A 62 12.74 5.61 17.54
C LYS A 62 12.94 5.39 16.05
N LEU A 63 12.40 4.30 15.50
CA LEU A 63 12.47 4.00 14.06
C LEU A 63 11.71 5.03 13.22
N CYS A 64 10.55 5.46 13.71
CA CYS A 64 9.68 6.45 13.07
C CYS A 64 10.07 7.91 13.39
N GLN A 65 11.23 8.16 14.02
CA GLN A 65 11.68 9.51 14.32
C GLN A 65 11.96 10.28 13.03
N LEU A 66 11.32 11.45 12.90
CA LEU A 66 11.46 12.33 11.74
C LEU A 66 12.92 12.85 11.63
N VAL A 67 13.49 12.75 10.45
CA VAL A 67 14.78 13.32 10.07
C VAL A 67 14.59 14.59 9.27
N GLU A 68 13.76 14.55 8.22
CA GLU A 68 13.47 15.69 7.36
C GLU A 68 12.08 15.55 6.72
N GLN A 69 11.57 16.64 6.19
CA GLN A 69 10.36 16.65 5.35
C GLN A 69 10.74 17.12 3.95
N VAL A 70 10.26 16.41 2.93
CA VAL A 70 10.40 16.78 1.53
C VAL A 70 9.04 17.00 0.89
N GLU A 71 8.92 17.95 -0.03
CA GLU A 71 7.71 18.10 -0.84
C GLU A 71 7.71 17.05 -1.94
N VAL A 72 6.59 16.32 -2.09
CA VAL A 72 6.40 15.31 -3.11
C VAL A 72 5.09 15.52 -3.86
N GLU A 73 5.05 15.08 -5.12
CA GLU A 73 3.80 14.97 -5.87
C GLU A 73 2.99 13.77 -5.32
N VAL A 74 1.69 13.96 -5.19
CA VAL A 74 0.71 12.90 -4.90
C VAL A 74 -0.14 12.69 -6.14
N VAL A 75 -0.32 11.44 -6.55
CA VAL A 75 -1.17 11.07 -7.70
C VAL A 75 -2.18 10.01 -7.27
N SER A 76 -3.34 9.96 -7.93
CA SER A 76 -4.25 8.84 -7.74
C SER A 76 -3.94 7.73 -8.75
N ILE A 77 -4.18 6.48 -8.37
CA ILE A 77 -3.98 5.33 -9.26
C ILE A 77 -4.86 5.45 -10.50
N ASP A 78 -6.11 5.86 -10.33
CA ASP A 78 -7.05 6.02 -11.45
C ASP A 78 -6.59 7.07 -12.46
N GLU A 79 -6.10 8.22 -11.99
CA GLU A 79 -5.61 9.26 -12.87
C GLU A 79 -4.33 8.86 -13.58
N TYR A 80 -3.40 8.23 -12.85
CA TYR A 80 -2.17 7.72 -13.44
C TYR A 80 -2.46 6.66 -14.52
N CYS A 81 -3.37 5.72 -14.27
CA CYS A 81 -3.76 4.71 -15.25
C CYS A 81 -4.40 5.36 -16.49
N ARG A 82 -5.28 6.32 -16.30
CA ARG A 82 -5.93 7.05 -17.40
C ARG A 82 -4.91 7.84 -18.22
N ALA A 83 -4.02 8.59 -17.59
CA ALA A 83 -3.01 9.43 -18.25
C ALA A 83 -1.99 8.58 -19.06
N ASN A 84 -1.72 7.37 -18.63
CA ASN A 84 -0.76 6.45 -19.27
C ASN A 84 -1.43 5.35 -20.11
N SER A 85 -2.75 5.45 -20.38
CA SER A 85 -3.52 4.47 -21.16
C SER A 85 -3.42 3.03 -20.62
N ILE A 86 -3.32 2.87 -19.29
CA ILE A 86 -3.29 1.57 -18.62
C ILE A 86 -4.74 1.10 -18.43
N GLY A 87 -5.21 0.21 -19.30
CA GLY A 87 -6.59 -0.26 -19.30
C GLY A 87 -6.90 -1.31 -18.25
N ARG A 88 -5.87 -1.98 -17.69
CA ARG A 88 -6.05 -3.06 -16.72
C ARG A 88 -4.88 -3.16 -15.75
N VAL A 89 -5.21 -3.36 -14.48
CA VAL A 89 -4.26 -3.68 -13.41
C VAL A 89 -4.73 -4.97 -12.73
N ASP A 90 -3.95 -6.04 -12.83
CA ASP A 90 -4.33 -7.33 -12.26
C ASP A 90 -4.08 -7.40 -10.75
N VAL A 91 -2.99 -6.79 -10.28
CA VAL A 91 -2.56 -6.81 -8.87
C VAL A 91 -2.16 -5.42 -8.43
N ILE A 92 -2.63 -5.01 -7.27
CA ILE A 92 -2.18 -3.81 -6.56
C ILE A 92 -1.51 -4.25 -5.26
N LYS A 93 -0.25 -3.84 -5.02
CA LYS A 93 0.38 -3.90 -3.69
C LYS A 93 0.53 -2.49 -3.16
N LEU A 94 0.01 -2.27 -1.95
CA LEU A 94 0.19 -1.05 -1.18
C LEU A 94 0.94 -1.35 0.11
N ASP A 95 1.79 -0.42 0.49
CA ASP A 95 2.57 -0.40 1.72
C ASP A 95 3.00 1.06 1.88
N LEU A 96 2.04 1.89 2.29
CA LEU A 96 2.15 3.35 2.26
C LEU A 96 2.18 3.95 3.66
N GLN A 97 2.44 3.07 4.62
CA GLN A 97 2.65 3.45 6.01
C GLN A 97 1.51 4.34 6.55
N GLY A 98 0.29 3.77 6.48
CA GLY A 98 -0.95 4.35 6.97
C GLY A 98 -1.74 5.19 5.94
N TYR A 99 -1.19 5.48 4.75
CA TYR A 99 -1.89 6.24 3.70
C TYR A 99 -2.66 5.34 2.71
N ASP A 100 -2.66 4.04 2.95
CA ASP A 100 -3.18 2.97 2.09
C ASP A 100 -4.67 3.13 1.75
N TYR A 101 -5.49 3.51 2.73
CA TYR A 101 -6.92 3.76 2.52
C TYR A 101 -7.17 4.85 1.48
N LEU A 102 -6.45 5.97 1.56
CA LEU A 102 -6.60 7.08 0.61
C LEU A 102 -6.10 6.69 -0.78
N ALA A 103 -5.03 5.89 -0.88
CA ALA A 103 -4.59 5.35 -2.16
C ALA A 103 -5.64 4.41 -2.78
N LEU A 104 -6.32 3.58 -1.98
CA LEU A 104 -7.43 2.73 -2.42
C LEU A 104 -8.64 3.57 -2.88
N LYS A 105 -8.94 4.67 -2.20
CA LYS A 105 -9.96 5.65 -2.63
C LYS A 105 -9.60 6.25 -4.00
N GLY A 106 -8.32 6.52 -4.26
CA GLY A 106 -7.82 6.99 -5.54
C GLY A 106 -7.73 5.91 -6.62
N ALA A 107 -8.19 4.69 -6.36
CA ALA A 107 -8.16 3.54 -7.26
C ALA A 107 -9.54 2.95 -7.57
N GLU A 108 -10.64 3.61 -7.22
CA GLU A 108 -12.00 3.05 -7.29
C GLU A 108 -12.38 2.55 -8.71
N ALA A 109 -11.97 3.24 -9.76
CA ALA A 109 -12.20 2.79 -11.14
C ALA A 109 -11.29 1.61 -11.51
N THR A 110 -10.02 1.66 -11.13
CA THR A 110 -9.03 0.60 -11.37
C THR A 110 -9.41 -0.69 -10.65
N LEU A 111 -9.88 -0.59 -9.40
CA LEU A 111 -10.32 -1.72 -8.58
C LEU A 111 -11.47 -2.53 -9.21
N LYS A 112 -12.26 -1.95 -10.11
CA LYS A 112 -13.35 -2.69 -10.81
C LYS A 112 -12.81 -3.88 -11.59
N ASN A 113 -11.61 -3.76 -12.18
CA ASN A 113 -10.97 -4.77 -13.01
C ASN A 113 -9.72 -5.41 -12.35
N THR A 114 -9.39 -5.01 -11.11
CA THR A 114 -8.29 -5.59 -10.34
C THR A 114 -8.73 -6.93 -9.74
N LYS A 115 -7.84 -7.92 -9.79
CA LYS A 115 -8.10 -9.27 -9.27
C LYS A 115 -7.67 -9.43 -7.83
N VAL A 116 -6.49 -8.90 -7.49
CA VAL A 116 -5.84 -9.08 -6.18
C VAL A 116 -5.37 -7.72 -5.66
N VAL A 117 -5.63 -7.47 -4.39
CA VAL A 117 -5.04 -6.36 -3.65
C VAL A 117 -4.31 -6.92 -2.43
N LEU A 118 -3.02 -6.59 -2.32
CA LEU A 118 -2.20 -6.81 -1.14
C LEU A 118 -1.96 -5.44 -0.50
N VAL A 119 -2.37 -5.27 0.73
CA VAL A 119 -2.31 -3.97 1.41
C VAL A 119 -1.90 -4.12 2.86
N GLU A 120 -0.98 -3.26 3.33
CA GLU A 120 -0.69 -3.17 4.76
C GLU A 120 -1.90 -2.59 5.49
N VAL A 121 -2.29 -3.23 6.59
CA VAL A 121 -3.43 -2.82 7.41
C VAL A 121 -3.00 -2.62 8.86
N LEU A 122 -3.47 -1.53 9.45
CA LEU A 122 -3.12 -1.13 10.80
C LEU A 122 -4.25 -1.46 11.78
N PHE A 123 -3.92 -2.12 12.88
CA PHE A 123 -4.83 -2.45 13.99
C PHE A 123 -4.70 -1.44 15.14
N LYS A 124 -3.64 -0.64 15.12
CA LYS A 124 -3.35 0.45 16.06
C LYS A 124 -2.98 1.71 15.28
N GLU A 125 -3.18 2.86 15.88
CA GLU A 125 -2.79 4.14 15.29
C GLU A 125 -1.27 4.33 15.37
N ILE A 126 -0.56 3.80 14.36
CA ILE A 126 0.90 3.98 14.22
C ILE A 126 1.21 5.36 13.64
N TYR A 127 0.36 5.84 12.75
CA TYR A 127 0.43 7.17 12.14
C TYR A 127 -0.82 7.95 12.47
N LYS A 128 -0.68 9.24 12.81
CA LYS A 128 -1.80 10.12 13.20
C LYS A 128 -2.84 10.20 12.09
N GLY A 129 -4.08 9.87 12.44
CA GLY A 129 -5.19 9.91 11.50
C GLY A 129 -5.17 8.82 10.42
N CYS A 130 -4.34 7.78 10.55
CA CYS A 130 -4.42 6.63 9.65
C CYS A 130 -5.76 5.92 9.79
N HIS A 131 -6.21 5.34 8.69
CA HIS A 131 -7.42 4.52 8.68
C HIS A 131 -7.14 3.11 9.24
N SER A 132 -8.11 2.56 9.95
CA SER A 132 -8.02 1.24 10.58
C SER A 132 -8.17 0.10 9.56
N PHE A 133 -7.81 -1.12 9.98
CA PHE A 133 -8.16 -2.33 9.24
C PHE A 133 -9.65 -2.40 8.88
N SER A 134 -10.54 -2.00 9.80
CA SER A 134 -11.98 -2.03 9.56
C SER A 134 -12.41 -1.09 8.43
N ASP A 135 -11.78 0.08 8.31
CA ASP A 135 -12.08 1.03 7.24
C ASP A 135 -11.67 0.47 5.88
N ILE A 136 -10.45 -0.10 5.79
CA ILE A 136 -9.96 -0.77 4.57
C ILE A 136 -10.83 -1.97 4.22
N LEU A 137 -11.19 -2.82 5.19
CA LEU A 137 -12.05 -3.98 4.98
C LEU A 137 -13.41 -3.57 4.40
N ASN A 138 -14.07 -2.56 4.97
CA ASN A 138 -15.36 -2.07 4.51
C ASN A 138 -15.28 -1.50 3.09
N LEU A 139 -14.24 -0.72 2.78
CA LEU A 139 -13.99 -0.20 1.45
C LEU A 139 -13.83 -1.36 0.45
N MET A 140 -12.99 -2.34 0.75
CA MET A 140 -12.71 -3.47 -0.13
C MET A 140 -13.95 -4.34 -0.37
N ILE A 141 -14.76 -4.59 0.68
CA ILE A 141 -16.05 -5.29 0.54
C ILE A 141 -16.99 -4.49 -0.37
N GLY A 142 -17.08 -3.18 -0.19
CA GLY A 142 -17.88 -2.28 -1.04
C GLY A 142 -17.42 -2.31 -2.51
N GLN A 143 -16.14 -2.51 -2.76
CA GLN A 143 -15.57 -2.68 -4.10
C GLN A 143 -15.67 -4.12 -4.64
N GLY A 144 -16.36 -5.04 -3.93
CA GLY A 144 -16.60 -6.41 -4.38
C GLY A 144 -15.43 -7.37 -4.18
N PHE A 145 -14.56 -7.09 -3.23
CA PHE A 145 -13.50 -8.00 -2.79
C PHE A 145 -13.92 -8.79 -1.55
N THR A 146 -13.22 -9.88 -1.29
CA THR A 146 -13.26 -10.64 -0.04
C THR A 146 -11.87 -10.69 0.57
N LEU A 147 -11.77 -10.58 1.88
CA LEU A 147 -10.54 -10.87 2.58
C LEU A 147 -10.23 -12.36 2.42
N HIS A 148 -9.05 -12.66 1.88
CA HIS A 148 -8.60 -14.04 1.65
C HIS A 148 -7.66 -14.50 2.76
N ASN A 149 -6.70 -13.65 3.15
CA ASN A 149 -5.73 -13.99 4.17
C ASN A 149 -5.17 -12.74 4.85
N LEU A 150 -4.60 -12.94 6.04
CA LEU A 150 -3.70 -12.02 6.71
C LEU A 150 -2.35 -12.73 6.88
N CYS A 151 -1.27 -12.06 6.50
CA CYS A 151 0.09 -12.56 6.64
C CYS A 151 1.02 -11.46 7.16
N GLY A 152 2.27 -11.80 7.49
CA GLY A 152 3.19 -10.81 8.04
C GLY A 152 2.67 -10.13 9.31
N LEU A 153 2.08 -10.91 10.23
CA LEU A 153 1.51 -10.41 11.49
C LEU A 153 2.61 -9.85 12.40
N HIS A 154 2.46 -8.60 12.82
CA HIS A 154 3.39 -7.94 13.73
C HIS A 154 2.70 -7.56 15.04
N TYR A 155 3.30 -8.00 16.14
CA TYR A 155 2.75 -7.84 17.49
C TYR A 155 3.58 -6.84 18.30
N GLY A 156 2.92 -6.13 19.18
CA GLY A 156 3.55 -5.27 20.19
C GLY A 156 4.01 -6.04 21.42
N GLU A 157 4.57 -5.32 22.39
CA GLU A 157 5.11 -5.90 23.63
C GLU A 157 4.04 -6.57 24.51
N ALA A 158 2.79 -6.12 24.43
CA ALA A 158 1.66 -6.71 25.16
C ALA A 158 0.90 -7.76 24.33
N ASP A 159 1.56 -8.33 23.30
CA ASP A 159 0.99 -9.33 22.38
C ASP A 159 -0.24 -8.83 21.59
N GLU A 160 -0.40 -7.50 21.48
CA GLU A 160 -1.41 -6.90 20.64
C GLU A 160 -0.97 -6.84 19.18
N LEU A 161 -1.87 -7.14 18.25
CA LEU A 161 -1.60 -7.03 16.81
C LEU A 161 -1.51 -5.55 16.41
N LEU A 162 -0.38 -5.15 15.83
CA LEU A 162 -0.11 -3.78 15.40
C LEU A 162 -0.44 -3.57 13.92
N TRP A 163 0.12 -4.42 13.04
CA TRP A 163 -0.15 -4.40 11.59
C TRP A 163 0.01 -5.78 10.97
N ALA A 164 -0.51 -5.92 9.76
CA ALA A 164 -0.38 -7.11 8.94
C ALA A 164 -0.53 -6.75 7.45
N ASP A 165 -0.12 -7.65 6.57
CA ASP A 165 -0.48 -7.63 5.16
C ASP A 165 -1.83 -8.34 4.94
N ALA A 166 -2.82 -7.65 4.40
CA ALA A 166 -4.12 -8.21 4.04
C ALA A 166 -4.17 -8.51 2.53
N ILE A 167 -4.57 -9.73 2.19
CA ILE A 167 -4.77 -10.18 0.81
C ILE A 167 -6.26 -10.19 0.52
N PHE A 168 -6.69 -9.40 -0.46
CA PHE A 168 -8.06 -9.33 -0.94
C PHE A 168 -8.19 -9.90 -2.35
N LEU A 169 -9.20 -10.74 -2.58
CA LEU A 169 -9.52 -11.31 -3.89
C LEU A 169 -10.86 -10.80 -4.40
N LYS A 170 -10.93 -10.48 -5.70
CA LYS A 170 -12.17 -10.07 -6.36
C LYS A 170 -13.14 -11.25 -6.45
N LYS A 171 -14.38 -11.09 -6.00
CA LYS A 171 -15.38 -12.16 -5.90
C LYS A 171 -15.60 -12.95 -7.20
N ASN A 172 -15.56 -12.28 -8.34
CA ASN A 172 -15.83 -12.92 -9.64
C ASN A 172 -14.64 -13.73 -10.19
N HIS A 173 -13.48 -13.73 -9.51
CA HIS A 173 -12.27 -14.45 -9.91
C HIS A 173 -11.90 -15.60 -8.97
N THR A 174 -12.67 -15.83 -7.91
CA THR A 174 -12.39 -16.93 -6.96
C THR A 174 -12.52 -18.33 -7.59
N SER A 175 -13.31 -18.48 -8.67
CA SER A 175 -13.42 -19.75 -9.41
C SER A 175 -12.15 -20.12 -10.18
N ASP A 176 -11.31 -19.15 -10.55
CA ASP A 176 -10.09 -19.41 -11.32
C ASP A 176 -8.97 -19.98 -10.43
N TRP A 177 -9.00 -19.68 -9.13
CA TRP A 177 -8.00 -20.16 -8.15
C TRP A 177 -8.27 -21.60 -7.69
N ALA A 178 -9.53 -22.03 -7.64
CA ALA A 178 -9.90 -23.40 -7.29
C ALA A 178 -9.38 -24.43 -8.32
N ARG A 179 -9.06 -24.01 -9.56
CA ARG A 179 -8.48 -24.87 -10.59
C ARG A 179 -6.99 -25.11 -10.42
N VAL A 180 -6.26 -24.17 -9.80
CA VAL A 180 -4.80 -24.29 -9.60
C VAL A 180 -4.48 -25.32 -8.52
N GLU A 181 -5.33 -25.43 -7.47
CA GLU A 181 -5.13 -26.41 -6.39
C GLU A 181 -5.36 -27.86 -6.84
N THR A 182 -6.23 -28.08 -7.82
CA THR A 182 -6.49 -29.44 -8.35
C THR A 182 -5.36 -29.96 -9.24
N ASP A 183 -4.63 -29.08 -9.94
CA ASP A 183 -3.48 -29.50 -10.76
C ASP A 183 -2.21 -29.74 -9.94
N ALA A 184 -2.06 -29.10 -8.77
CA ALA A 184 -0.91 -29.29 -7.87
C ALA A 184 -0.98 -30.59 -7.06
N SER A 185 -2.15 -31.23 -6.95
CA SER A 185 -2.34 -32.52 -6.27
C SER A 185 -2.24 -33.73 -7.21
N ALA A 186 -1.97 -33.51 -8.51
CA ALA A 186 -1.87 -34.54 -9.55
C ALA A 186 -0.44 -34.84 -10.01
N THR A 187 0.59 -34.28 -9.36
CA THR A 187 2.01 -34.57 -9.52
C THR A 187 2.63 -35.05 -8.21
#